data_37e504754f27a19c2fad4c8108860159
#
_entry.id   37e504754f27a19c2fad4c8108860159
#
_cell.length_a   1.000
_cell.length_b   1.000
_cell.length_c   1.000
_cell.angle_alpha   90.00
_cell.angle_beta   90.00
_cell.angle_gamma   90.00
#
_symmetry.space_group_name_H-M   'P 1'
#
loop_
_entity.id
_entity.type
_entity.pdbx_description
1 polymer ?
#
loop_
_entity_poly.entity_id
_entity_poly.type
_entity_poly.pdbx_seq_one_letter_code
_entity_poly.pdbx_strand_id
1 'polypeptide(L)'
;MFCQNWDISQKGEGHAVSPDELAGMMLDLQAMGCHNINLVSPSHVVAQVLAAIAIAARQGLHLPLVYNTGGYDSLEALSLLDGVVDIYMPDMKYADSAIAHRYSHARDYWEVNTAAVKEMHRQVGDLVLDHRGIAQRGLLVRHLVLPGDLAGTEQVVEVLAREISPATYLNLMDQYRPCYRAAEHPPLDRRLTA
;
A
#
# COMPACT_ATOMS: atom_id res chain seq x y z
N MET A 1 -3.56 -13.16 9.12
CA MET A 1 -2.97 -14.22 9.96
C MET A 1 -1.44 -14.27 9.96
N PHE A 2 -0.78 -13.65 8.99
CA PHE A 2 0.68 -13.65 8.84
C PHE A 2 1.30 -12.24 8.79
N CYS A 3 0.66 -11.26 9.45
CA CYS A 3 1.15 -9.88 9.48
C CYS A 3 2.53 -9.80 10.15
N GLN A 4 3.52 -9.24 9.45
CA GLN A 4 4.87 -9.05 9.98
C GLN A 4 4.95 -7.88 10.98
N ASN A 5 4.00 -6.94 10.89
CA ASN A 5 3.86 -5.78 11.78
C ASN A 5 2.67 -5.99 12.75
N TRP A 6 2.51 -7.21 13.27
CA TRP A 6 1.37 -7.56 14.11
C TRP A 6 1.36 -6.82 15.47
N ASP A 7 2.49 -6.44 15.96
CA ASP A 7 2.68 -5.62 17.17
C ASP A 7 2.01 -4.24 17.02
N ILE A 8 2.21 -3.56 15.90
CA ILE A 8 1.51 -2.31 15.59
C ILE A 8 0.02 -2.58 15.33
N SER A 9 -0.28 -3.52 14.41
CA SER A 9 -1.65 -3.71 13.90
C SER A 9 -2.60 -4.43 14.87
N GLN A 10 -2.09 -5.23 15.82
CA GLN A 10 -2.89 -6.06 16.73
C GLN A 10 -2.73 -5.66 18.19
N LYS A 11 -1.54 -5.22 18.62
CA LYS A 11 -1.32 -4.73 19.98
C LYS A 11 -1.63 -3.25 20.16
N GLY A 12 -1.79 -2.51 19.04
CA GLY A 12 -2.10 -1.09 19.10
C GLY A 12 -0.92 -0.25 19.63
N GLU A 13 0.32 -0.66 19.32
CA GLU A 13 1.50 0.15 19.66
C GLU A 13 1.47 1.47 18.91
N GLY A 14 1.66 2.57 19.63
CA GLY A 14 1.61 3.93 19.11
C GLY A 14 0.77 4.85 19.99
N HIS A 15 0.63 6.08 19.55
CA HIS A 15 -0.21 7.10 20.21
C HIS A 15 -0.93 7.94 19.15
N ALA A 16 -2.10 8.44 19.53
CA ALA A 16 -2.88 9.34 18.68
C ALA A 16 -2.16 10.69 18.54
N VAL A 17 -2.19 11.23 17.32
CA VAL A 17 -1.68 12.57 17.02
C VAL A 17 -2.79 13.39 16.35
N SER A 18 -2.77 14.69 16.57
CA SER A 18 -3.65 15.64 15.90
C SER A 18 -3.20 15.91 14.45
N PRO A 19 -4.07 16.44 13.59
CA PRO A 19 -3.67 16.88 12.25
C PRO A 19 -2.53 17.90 12.24
N ASP A 20 -2.46 18.79 13.22
CA ASP A 20 -1.38 19.77 13.34
C ASP A 20 -0.05 19.11 13.69
N GLU A 21 -0.05 18.16 14.63
CA GLU A 21 1.15 17.38 14.97
C GLU A 21 1.63 16.55 13.78
N LEU A 22 0.71 15.89 13.07
CA LEU A 22 1.07 15.12 11.88
C LEU A 22 1.64 16.01 10.76
N ALA A 23 1.09 17.22 10.57
CA ALA A 23 1.63 18.20 9.64
C ALA A 23 3.04 18.65 10.02
N GLY A 24 3.29 18.89 11.32
CA GLY A 24 4.62 19.18 11.85
C GLY A 24 5.62 18.07 11.55
N MET A 25 5.24 16.80 11.80
CA MET A 25 6.08 15.64 11.48
C MET A 25 6.44 15.54 9.99
N MET A 26 5.50 15.86 9.08
CA MET A 26 5.77 15.87 7.63
C MET A 26 6.80 16.94 7.28
N LEU A 27 6.69 18.14 7.86
CA LEU A 27 7.63 19.25 7.63
C LEU A 27 9.00 18.96 8.22
N ASP A 28 9.07 18.31 9.38
CA ASP A 28 10.33 17.87 9.99
C ASP A 28 11.06 16.86 9.09
N LEU A 29 10.34 15.88 8.53
CA LEU A 29 10.90 14.93 7.57
C LEU A 29 11.42 15.65 6.31
N GLN A 30 10.71 16.66 5.83
CA GLN A 30 11.17 17.50 4.72
C GLN A 30 12.46 18.26 5.09
N ALA A 31 12.50 18.86 6.26
CA ALA A 31 13.68 19.58 6.74
C ALA A 31 14.89 18.66 6.95
N MET A 32 14.67 17.40 7.29
CA MET A 32 15.70 16.33 7.38
C MET A 32 16.21 15.87 6.01
N GLY A 33 15.63 16.32 4.90
CA GLY A 33 16.03 15.95 3.54
C GLY A 33 15.49 14.60 3.07
N CYS A 34 14.36 14.13 3.60
CA CYS A 34 13.66 12.96 3.10
C CYS A 34 13.20 13.18 1.66
N HIS A 35 13.06 12.07 0.90
CA HIS A 35 12.65 12.13 -0.51
C HIS A 35 11.13 12.17 -0.71
N ASN A 36 10.36 11.71 0.28
CA ASN A 36 8.91 11.62 0.25
C ASN A 36 8.34 11.55 1.66
N ILE A 37 7.03 11.70 1.77
CA ILE A 37 6.26 11.39 2.98
C ILE A 37 5.49 10.09 2.74
N ASN A 38 5.86 9.04 3.43
CA ASN A 38 5.25 7.71 3.28
C ASN A 38 4.18 7.48 4.37
N LEU A 39 2.91 7.52 3.96
CA LEU A 39 1.74 7.26 4.79
C LEU A 39 1.43 5.76 4.78
N VAL A 40 1.74 5.05 5.86
CA VAL A 40 1.61 3.60 5.92
C VAL A 40 0.26 3.18 6.49
N SER A 41 -0.50 2.39 5.73
CA SER A 41 -1.85 1.90 6.06
C SER A 41 -2.85 3.01 6.43
N PRO A 42 -2.95 4.09 5.64
CA PRO A 42 -3.76 5.26 5.98
C PRO A 42 -5.26 5.09 5.70
N SER A 43 -5.71 3.98 5.13
CA SER A 43 -7.08 3.76 4.62
C SER A 43 -8.18 4.03 5.66
N HIS A 44 -7.92 3.81 6.93
CA HIS A 44 -8.89 4.02 8.01
C HIS A 44 -8.90 5.43 8.61
N VAL A 45 -7.98 6.31 8.18
CA VAL A 45 -7.79 7.68 8.69
C VAL A 45 -7.62 8.71 7.57
N VAL A 46 -8.18 8.45 6.39
CA VAL A 46 -8.02 9.31 5.18
C VAL A 46 -8.39 10.77 5.48
N ALA A 47 -9.51 11.02 6.16
CA ALA A 47 -9.98 12.37 6.46
C ALA A 47 -9.00 13.15 7.35
N GLN A 48 -8.44 12.48 8.39
CA GLN A 48 -7.46 13.09 9.30
C GLN A 48 -6.14 13.36 8.58
N VAL A 49 -5.71 12.43 7.71
CA VAL A 49 -4.52 12.59 6.87
C VAL A 49 -4.68 13.76 5.92
N LEU A 50 -5.82 13.88 5.23
CA LEU A 50 -6.09 15.03 4.34
C LEU A 50 -6.09 16.35 5.09
N ALA A 51 -6.64 16.40 6.30
CA ALA A 51 -6.57 17.61 7.14
C ALA A 51 -5.12 17.99 7.46
N ALA A 52 -4.27 17.04 7.83
CA ALA A 52 -2.86 17.27 8.10
C ALA A 52 -2.09 17.72 6.83
N ILE A 53 -2.33 17.07 5.69
CA ILE A 53 -1.72 17.46 4.40
C ILE A 53 -2.10 18.90 4.05
N ALA A 54 -3.36 19.28 4.22
CA ALA A 54 -3.82 20.65 3.95
C ALA A 54 -3.14 21.70 4.85
N ILE A 55 -2.82 21.36 6.09
CA ILE A 55 -2.06 22.20 7.01
C ILE A 55 -0.59 22.29 6.56
N ALA A 56 0.05 21.15 6.30
CA ALA A 56 1.44 21.08 5.89
C ALA A 56 1.70 21.79 4.55
N ALA A 57 0.79 21.63 3.57
CA ALA A 57 0.89 22.29 2.27
C ALA A 57 0.87 23.82 2.40
N ARG A 58 0.01 24.38 3.27
CA ARG A 58 0.02 25.83 3.55
C ARG A 58 1.32 26.31 4.21
N GLN A 59 2.05 25.41 4.85
CA GLN A 59 3.34 25.70 5.48
C GLN A 59 4.54 25.32 4.59
N GLY A 60 4.31 24.97 3.32
CA GLY A 60 5.35 24.76 2.32
C GLY A 60 5.82 23.31 2.14
N LEU A 61 5.01 22.32 2.54
CA LEU A 61 5.27 20.92 2.17
C LEU A 61 5.23 20.77 0.65
N HIS A 62 6.29 20.19 0.07
CA HIS A 62 6.46 20.01 -1.38
C HIS A 62 7.04 18.63 -1.74
N LEU A 63 7.28 17.76 -0.75
CA LEU A 63 7.73 16.41 -1.01
C LEU A 63 6.59 15.54 -1.59
N PRO A 64 6.89 14.60 -2.48
CA PRO A 64 5.91 13.61 -2.95
C PRO A 64 5.26 12.87 -1.79
N LEU A 65 3.94 12.70 -1.87
CA LEU A 65 3.13 11.95 -0.90
C LEU A 65 2.93 10.52 -1.39
N VAL A 66 3.37 9.55 -0.61
CA VAL A 66 3.20 8.12 -0.88
C VAL A 66 2.06 7.55 -0.05
N TYR A 67 1.04 7.01 -0.70
CA TYR A 67 -0.06 6.28 -0.09
C TYR A 67 0.23 4.79 -0.12
N ASN A 68 0.78 4.26 1.00
CA ASN A 68 1.19 2.86 1.13
C ASN A 68 0.08 2.06 1.81
N THR A 69 -0.64 1.26 1.05
CA THR A 69 -1.87 0.60 1.49
C THR A 69 -1.87 -0.90 1.25
N GLY A 70 -2.73 -1.62 1.96
CA GLY A 70 -3.04 -3.02 1.69
C GLY A 70 -3.82 -3.25 0.40
N GLY A 71 -4.20 -2.18 -0.31
CA GLY A 71 -4.94 -2.23 -1.57
C GLY A 71 -6.42 -2.57 -1.42
N TYR A 72 -6.97 -2.55 -0.21
CA TYR A 72 -8.38 -2.78 0.08
C TYR A 72 -9.04 -1.45 0.44
N ASP A 73 -9.09 -0.56 -0.56
CA ASP A 73 -9.55 0.82 -0.43
C ASP A 73 -10.84 1.04 -1.20
N SER A 74 -11.77 1.84 -0.66
CA SER A 74 -12.98 2.21 -1.37
C SER A 74 -12.70 3.27 -2.44
N LEU A 75 -13.43 3.21 -3.56
CA LEU A 75 -13.32 4.22 -4.62
C LEU A 75 -13.71 5.62 -4.13
N GLU A 76 -14.60 5.72 -3.16
CA GLU A 76 -14.98 7.00 -2.53
C GLU A 76 -13.80 7.61 -1.78
N ALA A 77 -13.07 6.81 -0.98
CA ALA A 77 -11.88 7.29 -0.29
C ALA A 77 -10.78 7.71 -1.29
N LEU A 78 -10.57 6.92 -2.35
CA LEU A 78 -9.62 7.24 -3.40
C LEU A 78 -9.99 8.52 -4.16
N SER A 79 -11.28 8.79 -4.37
CA SER A 79 -11.73 10.01 -5.03
C SER A 79 -11.36 11.28 -4.26
N LEU A 80 -11.28 11.21 -2.92
CA LEU A 80 -10.83 12.32 -2.08
C LEU A 80 -9.31 12.56 -2.16
N LEU A 81 -8.56 11.57 -2.62
CA LEU A 81 -7.11 11.61 -2.74
C LEU A 81 -6.63 12.03 -4.13
N ASP A 82 -7.55 12.15 -5.10
CA ASP A 82 -7.23 12.55 -6.48
C ASP A 82 -6.62 13.96 -6.52
N GLY A 83 -5.44 14.08 -7.11
CA GLY A 83 -4.67 15.34 -7.13
C GLY A 83 -3.93 15.69 -5.82
N VAL A 84 -4.02 14.82 -4.79
CA VAL A 84 -3.33 14.99 -3.50
C VAL A 84 -2.16 14.01 -3.35
N VAL A 85 -2.37 12.75 -3.69
CA VAL A 85 -1.35 11.70 -3.61
C VAL A 85 -0.55 11.68 -4.91
N ASP A 86 0.77 11.65 -4.79
CA ASP A 86 1.69 11.55 -5.93
C ASP A 86 2.02 10.11 -6.29
N ILE A 87 2.19 9.25 -5.30
CA ILE A 87 2.60 7.86 -5.49
C ILE A 87 1.65 6.93 -4.73
N TYR A 88 0.95 6.07 -5.45
CA TYR A 88 0.24 4.97 -4.83
C TYR A 88 1.13 3.73 -4.76
N MET A 89 1.18 3.12 -3.57
CA MET A 89 1.95 1.90 -3.32
C MET A 89 1.04 0.82 -2.68
N PRO A 90 0.08 0.28 -3.46
CA PRO A 90 -0.81 -0.76 -2.97
C PRO A 90 -0.13 -2.14 -2.94
N ASP A 91 -0.53 -2.96 -1.98
CA ASP A 91 -0.32 -4.41 -2.08
C ASP A 91 -1.42 -5.05 -2.93
N MET A 92 -1.06 -5.98 -3.79
CA MET A 92 -1.97 -6.99 -4.35
C MET A 92 -1.61 -8.34 -3.72
N LYS A 93 -2.35 -8.74 -2.66
CA LYS A 93 -1.94 -9.87 -1.80
C LYS A 93 -2.46 -11.21 -2.27
N TYR A 94 -3.63 -11.23 -2.91
CA TYR A 94 -4.34 -12.43 -3.32
C TYR A 94 -5.09 -12.19 -4.63
N ALA A 95 -5.04 -13.17 -5.51
CA ALA A 95 -5.86 -13.19 -6.72
C ALA A 95 -7.20 -13.94 -6.54
N ASP A 96 -7.47 -14.43 -5.33
CA ASP A 96 -8.68 -15.19 -4.98
C ASP A 96 -9.29 -14.65 -3.69
N SER A 97 -10.54 -14.18 -3.77
CA SER A 97 -11.27 -13.64 -2.63
C SER A 97 -11.63 -14.69 -1.58
N ALA A 98 -11.74 -15.99 -1.91
CA ALA A 98 -11.94 -17.04 -0.93
C ALA A 98 -10.66 -17.27 -0.09
N ILE A 99 -9.50 -17.22 -0.73
CA ILE A 99 -8.19 -17.26 -0.05
C ILE A 99 -8.01 -16.03 0.84
N ALA A 100 -8.32 -14.84 0.32
CA ALA A 100 -8.25 -13.59 1.07
C ALA A 100 -9.19 -13.63 2.30
N HIS A 101 -10.41 -14.13 2.15
CA HIS A 101 -11.34 -14.29 3.28
C HIS A 101 -10.79 -15.27 4.33
N ARG A 102 -10.24 -16.39 3.90
CA ARG A 102 -9.67 -17.43 4.80
C ARG A 102 -8.51 -16.90 5.64
N TYR A 103 -7.57 -16.13 5.04
CA TYR A 103 -6.33 -15.74 5.69
C TYR A 103 -6.27 -14.29 6.17
N SER A 104 -7.15 -13.43 5.64
CA SER A 104 -7.17 -12.00 5.98
C SER A 104 -8.56 -11.45 6.30
N HIS A 105 -9.61 -12.30 6.28
CA HIS A 105 -11.01 -11.93 6.55
C HIS A 105 -11.60 -10.89 5.60
N ALA A 106 -11.01 -10.67 4.43
CA ALA A 106 -11.50 -9.81 3.37
C ALA A 106 -12.26 -10.66 2.34
N ARG A 107 -13.60 -10.50 2.26
CA ARG A 107 -14.47 -11.42 1.48
C ARG A 107 -14.44 -11.19 -0.02
N ASP A 108 -14.23 -9.95 -0.42
CA ASP A 108 -14.27 -9.44 -1.80
C ASP A 108 -12.96 -8.73 -2.16
N TYR A 109 -11.84 -9.26 -1.61
CA TYR A 109 -10.53 -8.61 -1.71
C TYR A 109 -10.10 -8.41 -3.16
N TRP A 110 -10.24 -9.45 -4.00
CA TRP A 110 -9.75 -9.39 -5.37
C TRP A 110 -10.49 -8.33 -6.19
N GLU A 111 -11.80 -8.28 -6.09
CA GLU A 111 -12.67 -7.34 -6.78
C GLU A 111 -12.40 -5.90 -6.33
N VAL A 112 -12.37 -5.68 -5.02
CA VAL A 112 -12.09 -4.36 -4.43
C VAL A 112 -10.66 -3.91 -4.74
N ASN A 113 -9.68 -4.79 -4.57
CA ASN A 113 -8.27 -4.50 -4.82
C ASN A 113 -8.03 -4.13 -6.29
N THR A 114 -8.56 -4.92 -7.23
CA THR A 114 -8.40 -4.65 -8.67
C THR A 114 -9.06 -3.31 -9.06
N ALA A 115 -10.25 -3.01 -8.56
CA ALA A 115 -10.91 -1.74 -8.81
C ALA A 115 -10.11 -0.56 -8.22
N ALA A 116 -9.61 -0.72 -6.99
CA ALA A 116 -8.79 0.31 -6.33
C ALA A 116 -7.48 0.58 -7.09
N VAL A 117 -6.77 -0.48 -7.52
CA VAL A 117 -5.51 -0.33 -8.28
C VAL A 117 -5.74 0.33 -9.63
N LYS A 118 -6.85 0.01 -10.33
CA LYS A 118 -7.25 0.71 -11.56
C LYS A 118 -7.46 2.20 -11.33
N GLU A 119 -8.18 2.54 -10.28
CA GLU A 119 -8.43 3.95 -9.93
C GLU A 119 -7.13 4.67 -9.53
N MET A 120 -6.28 4.04 -8.74
CA MET A 120 -4.97 4.58 -8.38
C MET A 120 -4.13 4.88 -9.63
N HIS A 121 -4.08 3.92 -10.58
CA HIS A 121 -3.38 4.13 -11.85
C HIS A 121 -4.01 5.25 -12.69
N ARG A 122 -5.34 5.34 -12.75
CA ARG A 122 -6.04 6.44 -13.43
C ARG A 122 -5.60 7.80 -12.91
N GLN A 123 -5.39 7.93 -11.59
CA GLN A 123 -5.03 9.21 -10.96
C GLN A 123 -3.57 9.60 -11.20
N VAL A 124 -2.64 8.64 -11.11
CA VAL A 124 -1.20 8.97 -11.10
C VAL A 124 -0.42 8.42 -12.31
N GLY A 125 -0.96 7.44 -13.03
CA GLY A 125 -0.29 6.79 -14.16
C GLY A 125 0.82 5.85 -13.77
N ASP A 126 1.68 5.51 -14.73
CA ASP A 126 2.87 4.69 -14.52
C ASP A 126 3.93 5.42 -13.68
N LEU A 127 4.82 4.64 -13.03
CA LEU A 127 5.84 5.21 -12.14
C LEU A 127 6.86 6.06 -12.91
N VAL A 128 7.04 7.29 -12.46
CA VAL A 128 8.02 8.25 -12.99
C VAL A 128 9.13 8.45 -11.97
N LEU A 129 10.37 8.25 -12.41
CA LEU A 129 11.57 8.45 -11.62
C LEU A 129 12.29 9.73 -12.05
N ASP A 130 12.96 10.41 -11.13
CA ASP A 130 13.87 11.50 -11.44
C ASP A 130 15.22 10.97 -11.99
N HIS A 131 16.14 11.88 -12.31
CA HIS A 131 17.48 11.56 -12.82
C HIS A 131 18.36 10.77 -11.83
N ARG A 132 17.98 10.69 -10.55
CA ARG A 132 18.64 9.90 -9.49
C ARG A 132 17.96 8.57 -9.25
N GLY A 133 16.89 8.24 -9.96
CA GLY A 133 16.09 7.03 -9.78
C GLY A 133 15.13 7.09 -8.60
N ILE A 134 14.80 8.30 -8.12
CA ILE A 134 13.84 8.49 -7.02
C ILE A 134 12.45 8.72 -7.60
N ALA A 135 11.48 7.95 -7.13
CA ALA A 135 10.08 8.06 -7.54
C ALA A 135 9.51 9.44 -7.21
N GLN A 136 8.87 10.07 -8.21
CA GLN A 136 8.24 11.37 -8.09
C GLN A 136 6.71 11.27 -8.18
N ARG A 137 6.18 10.36 -8.98
CA ARG A 137 4.75 10.16 -9.20
C ARG A 137 4.51 8.77 -9.76
N GLY A 138 3.31 8.23 -9.57
CA GLY A 138 2.84 7.05 -10.28
C GLY A 138 2.50 5.86 -9.40
N LEU A 139 2.16 4.75 -10.05
CA LEU A 139 1.77 3.51 -9.39
C LEU A 139 2.98 2.58 -9.20
N LEU A 140 3.20 2.12 -7.97
CA LEU A 140 4.14 1.07 -7.62
C LEU A 140 3.38 -0.04 -6.90
N VAL A 141 3.13 -1.17 -7.55
CA VAL A 141 2.44 -2.30 -6.95
C VAL A 141 3.42 -3.20 -6.21
N ARG A 142 3.04 -3.66 -5.02
CA ARG A 142 3.79 -4.66 -4.26
C ARG A 142 3.02 -5.97 -4.23
N HIS A 143 3.71 -7.07 -4.46
CA HIS A 143 3.14 -8.41 -4.38
C HIS A 143 4.06 -9.33 -3.59
N LEU A 144 3.55 -9.90 -2.50
CA LEU A 144 4.28 -10.89 -1.70
C LEU A 144 3.91 -12.29 -2.15
N VAL A 145 4.88 -13.01 -2.69
CA VAL A 145 4.72 -14.43 -3.02
C VAL A 145 4.51 -15.22 -1.74
N LEU A 146 3.49 -16.09 -1.74
CA LEU A 146 3.14 -16.93 -0.59
C LEU A 146 3.35 -18.40 -0.91
N PRO A 147 3.67 -19.23 0.12
CA PRO A 147 3.81 -20.68 -0.08
C PRO A 147 2.54 -21.33 -0.62
N GLY A 148 2.71 -22.33 -1.49
CA GLY A 148 1.59 -23.10 -2.07
C GLY A 148 0.72 -22.28 -3.02
N ASP A 149 1.31 -21.30 -3.66
CA ASP A 149 0.66 -20.39 -4.62
C ASP A 149 -0.60 -19.66 -4.08
N LEU A 150 -0.66 -19.48 -2.76
CA LEU A 150 -1.82 -18.82 -2.12
C LEU A 150 -2.03 -17.37 -2.56
N ALA A 151 -0.98 -16.73 -3.07
CA ALA A 151 -1.07 -15.36 -3.57
C ALA A 151 -1.67 -15.26 -4.98
N GLY A 152 -1.61 -16.34 -5.80
CA GLY A 152 -2.03 -16.34 -7.20
C GLY A 152 -1.18 -15.38 -8.04
N THR A 153 0.14 -15.49 -7.91
CA THR A 153 1.11 -14.54 -8.48
C THR A 153 0.95 -14.36 -9.99
N GLU A 154 0.76 -15.46 -10.74
CA GLU A 154 0.58 -15.41 -12.20
C GLU A 154 -0.64 -14.56 -12.59
N GLN A 155 -1.77 -14.76 -11.92
CA GLN A 155 -3.00 -14.02 -12.18
C GLN A 155 -2.86 -12.53 -11.82
N VAL A 156 -2.15 -12.20 -10.73
CA VAL A 156 -1.86 -10.79 -10.38
C VAL A 156 -1.05 -10.13 -11.48
N VAL A 157 0.02 -10.78 -11.97
CA VAL A 157 0.87 -10.25 -13.04
C VAL A 157 0.08 -10.09 -14.34
N GLU A 158 -0.78 -11.06 -14.68
CA GLU A 158 -1.61 -11.01 -15.88
C GLU A 158 -2.58 -9.81 -15.86
N VAL A 159 -3.27 -9.59 -14.72
CA VAL A 159 -4.20 -8.46 -14.57
C VAL A 159 -3.45 -7.13 -14.62
N LEU A 160 -2.30 -7.00 -13.95
CA LEU A 160 -1.49 -5.80 -14.05
C LEU A 160 -1.12 -5.48 -15.51
N ALA A 161 -0.62 -6.47 -16.25
CA ALA A 161 -0.18 -6.25 -17.63
C ALA A 161 -1.32 -5.96 -18.60
N ARG A 162 -2.50 -6.60 -18.43
CA ARG A 162 -3.61 -6.49 -19.39
C ARG A 162 -4.62 -5.42 -19.06
N GLU A 163 -4.86 -5.16 -17.77
CA GLU A 163 -5.97 -4.33 -17.32
C GLU A 163 -5.54 -3.01 -16.67
N ILE A 164 -4.26 -2.89 -16.27
CA ILE A 164 -3.70 -1.67 -15.67
C ILE A 164 -2.73 -1.03 -16.66
N SER A 165 -1.51 -1.54 -16.75
CA SER A 165 -0.48 -1.11 -17.69
C SER A 165 0.63 -2.16 -17.81
N PRO A 166 1.11 -2.48 -19.02
CA PRO A 166 2.28 -3.34 -19.19
C PRO A 166 3.58 -2.68 -18.65
N ALA A 167 3.56 -1.38 -18.38
CA ALA A 167 4.66 -0.62 -17.78
C ALA A 167 4.51 -0.44 -16.25
N THR A 168 3.50 -1.07 -15.63
CA THR A 168 3.33 -1.01 -14.17
C THR A 168 4.59 -1.47 -13.45
N TYR A 169 5.11 -0.63 -12.54
CA TYR A 169 6.22 -1.03 -11.68
C TYR A 169 5.73 -2.03 -10.64
N LEU A 170 6.21 -3.27 -10.74
CA LEU A 170 5.88 -4.34 -9.80
C LEU A 170 7.08 -4.71 -8.94
N ASN A 171 6.94 -4.54 -7.63
CA ASN A 171 7.85 -5.09 -6.64
C ASN A 171 7.38 -6.49 -6.24
N LEU A 172 7.94 -7.51 -6.88
CA LEU A 172 7.68 -8.91 -6.55
C LEU A 172 8.60 -9.33 -5.40
N MET A 173 8.01 -9.68 -4.25
CA MET A 173 8.72 -9.93 -3.01
C MET A 173 8.70 -11.43 -2.66
N ASP A 174 9.85 -12.04 -2.51
CA ASP A 174 10.04 -13.46 -2.15
C ASP A 174 10.44 -13.69 -0.67
N GLN A 175 10.58 -12.61 0.09
CA GLN A 175 11.06 -12.64 1.48
C GLN A 175 10.01 -13.13 2.51
N TYR A 176 8.98 -13.86 2.08
CA TYR A 176 7.98 -14.39 3.01
C TYR A 176 8.64 -15.21 4.13
N ARG A 177 8.20 -14.95 5.35
CA ARG A 177 8.51 -15.77 6.54
C ARG A 177 7.25 -15.94 7.39
N PRO A 178 7.06 -17.11 8.03
CA PRO A 178 5.98 -17.30 8.99
C PRO A 178 6.09 -16.28 10.14
N CYS A 179 4.99 -15.55 10.38
CA CYS A 179 4.87 -14.58 11.47
C CYS A 179 3.48 -14.66 12.09
N TYR A 180 3.33 -14.14 13.30
CA TYR A 180 2.09 -14.10 14.04
C TYR A 180 1.47 -15.49 14.16
N ARG A 181 0.31 -15.75 13.57
CA ARG A 181 -0.39 -17.05 13.62
C ARG A 181 -0.13 -17.93 12.41
N ALA A 182 0.84 -17.62 11.58
CA ALA A 182 1.12 -18.38 10.36
C ALA A 182 1.42 -19.87 10.64
N ALA A 183 2.06 -20.18 11.75
CA ALA A 183 2.34 -21.56 12.16
C ALA A 183 1.08 -22.45 12.36
N GLU A 184 -0.08 -21.83 12.60
CA GLU A 184 -1.37 -22.52 12.77
C GLU A 184 -2.08 -22.77 11.43
N HIS A 185 -1.54 -22.27 10.32
CA HIS A 185 -2.23 -22.23 9.03
C HIS A 185 -1.37 -22.72 7.85
N PRO A 186 -1.15 -24.04 7.69
CA PRO A 186 -0.47 -24.54 6.50
C PRO A 186 -1.19 -24.10 5.21
N PRO A 187 -0.41 -23.77 4.15
CA PRO A 187 1.05 -23.83 4.01
C PRO A 187 1.81 -22.58 4.47
N LEU A 188 1.16 -21.62 5.16
CA LEU A 188 1.80 -20.39 5.67
C LEU A 188 2.82 -20.65 6.81
N ASP A 189 2.90 -21.87 7.32
CA ASP A 189 3.82 -22.31 8.37
C ASP A 189 5.27 -22.51 7.89
N ARG A 190 5.54 -22.35 6.60
CA ARG A 190 6.85 -22.57 5.98
C ARG A 190 7.26 -21.41 5.07
N ARG A 191 8.58 -21.32 4.81
CA ARG A 191 9.13 -20.38 3.81
C ARG A 191 8.84 -20.89 2.40
N LEU A 192 9.05 -20.02 1.43
CA LEU A 192 9.09 -20.41 0.02
C LEU A 192 10.18 -21.47 -0.20
N THR A 193 9.90 -22.41 -1.06
CA THR A 193 10.88 -23.38 -1.58
C THR A 193 11.33 -22.89 -2.96
N ALA A 194 12.61 -23.07 -3.25
CA ALA A 194 13.14 -22.88 -4.60
C ALA A 194 12.49 -23.85 -5.59
#